data_49d0033f09039587065b6c38a3180835
#
_entry.id   49d0033f09039587065b6c38a3180835
#
_cell.length_a   1.000
_cell.length_b   1.000
_cell.length_c   1.000
_cell.angle_alpha   90.00
_cell.angle_beta   90.00
_cell.angle_gamma   90.00
#
_symmetry.space_group_name_H-M   'P 1'
#
loop_
_entity.id
_entity.type
_entity.pdbx_description
1 polymer ?
#
loop_
_entity_poly.entity_id
_entity_poly.type
_entity_poly.pdbx_seq_one_letter_code
_entity_poly.pdbx_strand_id
1 'polypeptide(L)'
;MRRPVGGAAGLALLASAAMTGCVTPEATMPGCQPGGRLGILAQSVPTATLVPCVQEMPVGWNFDSLDVDSGRARFWLDSDRAGLRAAEVELSPSCDLEGATLVAPEEEGAERYQRLSSLSPRFVGATYDVFEGGCVTYRYELVHGPHIGLYQELHDAVALFPRQALAEDVRNDLGLDFDP
;
A
#
# COMPACT_ATOMS: atom_id res chain seq x y z
N MET A 1 -39.42 -18.63 75.28
CA MET A 1 -39.80 -17.70 74.20
C MET A 1 -38.55 -17.13 73.54
N ARG A 2 -38.15 -17.68 72.42
CA ARG A 2 -36.99 -17.19 71.63
C ARG A 2 -37.48 -17.14 70.17
N ARG A 3 -37.39 -15.95 69.51
CA ARG A 3 -37.67 -15.72 68.10
C ARG A 3 -36.41 -15.98 67.29
N PRO A 4 -36.52 -16.59 66.12
CA PRO A 4 -35.39 -16.65 65.17
C PRO A 4 -35.41 -15.42 64.27
N VAL A 5 -34.21 -14.90 64.03
CA VAL A 5 -33.91 -13.82 63.13
C VAL A 5 -33.64 -14.44 61.75
N GLY A 6 -34.45 -14.07 60.77
CA GLY A 6 -34.25 -14.45 59.38
C GLY A 6 -33.25 -13.55 58.70
N GLY A 7 -32.14 -14.11 58.18
CA GLY A 7 -31.17 -13.42 57.34
C GLY A 7 -31.56 -13.55 55.87
N ALA A 8 -31.85 -12.42 55.22
CA ALA A 8 -32.03 -12.31 53.77
C ALA A 8 -30.66 -12.20 53.09
N ALA A 9 -30.28 -13.23 52.36
CA ALA A 9 -29.08 -13.18 51.48
C ALA A 9 -29.43 -12.51 50.15
N GLY A 10 -28.91 -11.30 49.95
CA GLY A 10 -29.03 -10.57 48.70
C GLY A 10 -28.01 -11.08 47.69
N LEU A 11 -28.49 -11.66 46.57
CA LEU A 11 -27.68 -12.04 45.42
C LEU A 11 -27.40 -10.78 44.61
N ALA A 12 -26.15 -10.29 44.62
CA ALA A 12 -25.71 -9.21 43.73
C ALA A 12 -25.31 -9.82 42.38
N LEU A 13 -26.12 -9.61 41.35
CA LEU A 13 -25.79 -9.91 39.96
C LEU A 13 -24.82 -8.86 39.43
N LEU A 14 -23.55 -9.22 39.29
CA LEU A 14 -22.54 -8.45 38.56
C LEU A 14 -22.77 -8.62 37.05
N ALA A 15 -23.37 -7.62 36.43
CA ALA A 15 -23.46 -7.54 34.95
C ALA A 15 -22.11 -7.12 34.39
N SER A 16 -21.33 -8.07 33.86
CA SER A 16 -20.10 -7.82 33.12
C SER A 16 -20.48 -7.31 31.71
N ALA A 17 -20.37 -6.00 31.50
CA ALA A 17 -20.46 -5.39 30.19
C ALA A 17 -19.22 -5.76 29.37
N ALA A 18 -19.35 -6.71 28.44
CA ALA A 18 -18.33 -7.00 27.43
C ALA A 18 -18.27 -5.81 26.45
N MET A 19 -17.28 -4.97 26.58
CA MET A 19 -16.95 -3.96 25.56
C MET A 19 -16.32 -4.70 24.38
N THR A 20 -17.13 -5.05 23.38
CA THR A 20 -16.64 -5.42 22.05
C THR A 20 -16.10 -4.16 21.39
N GLY A 21 -14.80 -3.89 21.58
CA GLY A 21 -14.10 -2.88 20.81
C GLY A 21 -14.15 -3.29 19.34
N CYS A 22 -14.74 -2.47 18.48
CA CYS A 22 -14.54 -2.58 17.03
C CYS A 22 -13.07 -2.35 16.76
N VAL A 23 -12.30 -3.41 16.58
CA VAL A 23 -10.96 -3.33 16.00
C VAL A 23 -11.19 -2.99 14.53
N THR A 24 -11.06 -1.72 14.16
CA THR A 24 -10.91 -1.34 12.76
C THR A 24 -9.65 -2.04 12.26
N PRO A 25 -9.72 -2.86 11.20
CA PRO A 25 -8.52 -3.47 10.65
C PRO A 25 -7.59 -2.32 10.21
N GLU A 26 -6.45 -2.21 10.88
CA GLU A 26 -5.39 -1.28 10.52
C GLU A 26 -5.04 -1.56 9.05
N ALA A 27 -5.03 -0.52 8.22
CA ALA A 27 -4.72 -0.65 6.80
C ALA A 27 -3.30 -1.20 6.68
N THR A 28 -3.19 -2.49 6.35
CA THR A 28 -1.91 -3.17 6.31
C THR A 28 -1.21 -2.82 5.00
N MET A 29 0.02 -2.35 5.09
CA MET A 29 0.89 -2.03 3.97
C MET A 29 1.07 -3.24 3.03
N PRO A 30 1.06 -3.05 1.69
CA PRO A 30 1.37 -4.10 0.74
C PRO A 30 2.88 -4.37 0.69
N GLY A 31 3.39 -5.16 1.65
CA GLY A 31 4.80 -5.53 1.68
C GLY A 31 5.19 -6.49 0.55
N CYS A 32 6.49 -6.49 0.16
CA CYS A 32 7.05 -7.37 -0.89
C CYS A 32 7.25 -8.82 -0.40
N GLN A 33 6.32 -9.32 0.38
CA GLN A 33 6.31 -10.71 0.83
C GLN A 33 5.06 -11.41 0.30
N PRO A 34 5.16 -12.70 -0.05
CA PRO A 34 4.03 -13.46 -0.54
C PRO A 34 2.86 -13.44 0.44
N GLY A 35 1.65 -13.24 -0.06
CA GLY A 35 0.41 -13.30 0.71
C GLY A 35 -0.28 -11.97 0.95
N GLY A 36 -1.47 -12.02 1.54
CA GLY A 36 -2.26 -10.88 2.00
C GLY A 36 -2.56 -9.81 0.96
N ARG A 37 -2.07 -8.60 1.22
CA ARG A 37 -2.40 -7.41 0.42
C ARG A 37 -1.77 -7.40 -0.97
N LEU A 38 -0.57 -7.98 -1.14
CA LEU A 38 0.08 -8.05 -2.44
C LEU A 38 -0.74 -8.89 -3.44
N GLY A 39 -1.32 -10.00 -2.98
CA GLY A 39 -2.23 -10.81 -3.80
C GLY A 39 -3.48 -10.03 -4.25
N ILE A 40 -4.03 -9.17 -3.38
CA ILE A 40 -5.19 -8.33 -3.73
C ILE A 40 -4.81 -7.30 -4.79
N LEU A 41 -3.64 -6.65 -4.68
CA LEU A 41 -3.14 -5.73 -5.71
C LEU A 41 -2.97 -6.45 -7.05
N ALA A 42 -2.35 -7.62 -7.03
CA ALA A 42 -2.15 -8.42 -8.22
C ALA A 42 -3.47 -8.80 -8.92
N GLN A 43 -4.50 -9.15 -8.15
CA GLN A 43 -5.81 -9.50 -8.69
C GLN A 43 -6.58 -8.30 -9.26
N SER A 44 -6.29 -7.08 -8.81
CA SER A 44 -6.96 -5.88 -9.34
C SER A 44 -6.64 -5.63 -10.81
N VAL A 45 -5.42 -5.99 -11.26
CA VAL A 45 -4.96 -5.87 -12.65
C VAL A 45 -4.38 -7.22 -13.10
N PRO A 46 -5.21 -8.18 -13.52
CA PRO A 46 -4.79 -9.55 -13.84
C PRO A 46 -3.75 -9.66 -14.94
N THR A 47 -3.72 -8.70 -15.87
CA THR A 47 -2.77 -8.66 -17.00
C THR A 47 -1.37 -8.20 -16.59
N ALA A 48 -1.21 -7.53 -15.45
CA ALA A 48 0.07 -6.97 -15.02
C ALA A 48 1.07 -8.06 -14.64
N THR A 49 2.24 -8.06 -15.28
CA THR A 49 3.34 -9.00 -14.98
C THR A 49 4.14 -8.63 -13.75
N LEU A 50 4.08 -7.35 -13.34
CA LEU A 50 4.72 -6.81 -12.14
C LEU A 50 3.68 -6.16 -11.23
N VAL A 51 3.91 -6.22 -9.91
CA VAL A 51 3.00 -5.70 -8.88
C VAL A 51 3.79 -4.80 -7.91
N PRO A 52 3.38 -3.55 -7.68
CA PRO A 52 4.09 -2.67 -6.76
C PRO A 52 3.91 -3.14 -5.32
N CYS A 53 5.00 -3.13 -4.56
CA CYS A 53 5.02 -3.47 -3.15
C CYS A 53 5.99 -2.58 -2.38
N VAL A 54 5.77 -2.41 -1.09
CA VAL A 54 6.68 -1.67 -0.22
C VAL A 54 7.74 -2.63 0.31
N GLN A 55 8.99 -2.40 -0.09
CA GLN A 55 10.13 -3.23 0.28
C GLN A 55 10.64 -2.85 1.68
N GLU A 56 10.94 -1.58 1.87
CA GLU A 56 11.37 -1.02 3.16
C GLU A 56 10.88 0.43 3.27
N MET A 57 10.25 0.76 4.39
CA MET A 57 9.77 2.12 4.62
C MET A 57 10.91 3.01 5.11
N PRO A 58 11.32 4.06 4.37
CA PRO A 58 12.37 4.96 4.81
C PRO A 58 11.97 5.74 6.06
N VAL A 59 12.96 6.20 6.82
CA VAL A 59 12.72 6.98 8.05
C VAL A 59 11.94 8.26 7.75
N GLY A 60 10.83 8.45 8.47
CA GLY A 60 9.92 9.57 8.29
C GLY A 60 8.90 9.40 7.18
N TRP A 61 8.82 8.21 6.57
CA TRP A 61 7.72 7.82 5.72
C TRP A 61 6.78 6.87 6.44
N ASN A 62 5.50 6.93 6.13
CA ASN A 62 4.46 6.08 6.71
C ASN A 62 3.45 5.68 5.63
N PHE A 63 2.91 4.49 5.77
CA PHE A 63 1.80 4.04 4.93
C PHE A 63 0.49 4.68 5.44
N ASP A 64 -0.27 5.34 4.55
CA ASP A 64 -1.56 5.93 4.87
C ASP A 64 -2.72 4.97 4.60
N SER A 65 -2.92 4.60 3.34
CA SER A 65 -4.10 3.83 2.95
C SER A 65 -3.90 3.07 1.64
N LEU A 66 -4.77 2.08 1.42
CA LEU A 66 -4.87 1.26 0.21
C LEU A 66 -6.30 1.29 -0.30
N ASP A 67 -6.46 1.53 -1.59
CA ASP A 67 -7.72 1.48 -2.32
C ASP A 67 -7.57 0.51 -3.51
N VAL A 68 -8.47 -0.46 -3.62
CA VAL A 68 -8.41 -1.51 -4.64
C VAL A 68 -9.76 -1.67 -5.32
N ASP A 69 -9.77 -1.41 -6.61
CA ASP A 69 -10.91 -1.62 -7.50
C ASP A 69 -10.55 -2.60 -8.61
N SER A 70 -11.55 -3.11 -9.32
CA SER A 70 -11.31 -3.87 -10.55
C SER A 70 -10.65 -2.99 -11.61
N GLY A 71 -9.47 -3.39 -12.06
CA GLY A 71 -8.65 -2.66 -13.04
C GLY A 71 -7.71 -1.62 -12.41
N ARG A 72 -7.67 -1.47 -11.07
CA ARG A 72 -6.81 -0.49 -10.43
C ARG A 72 -6.56 -0.79 -8.96
N ALA A 73 -5.31 -0.63 -8.51
CA ALA A 73 -4.98 -0.56 -7.09
C ALA A 73 -4.12 0.67 -6.82
N ARG A 74 -4.37 1.36 -5.70
CA ARG A 74 -3.62 2.55 -5.29
C ARG A 74 -3.30 2.50 -3.81
N PHE A 75 -2.12 2.97 -3.45
CA PHE A 75 -1.80 3.25 -2.07
C PHE A 75 -1.09 4.59 -1.91
N TRP A 76 -1.18 5.15 -0.72
CA TRP A 76 -0.61 6.46 -0.40
C TRP A 76 0.43 6.34 0.71
N LEU A 77 1.46 7.16 0.56
CA LEU A 77 2.53 7.30 1.54
C LEU A 77 2.58 8.74 2.06
N ASP A 78 2.61 8.87 3.37
CA ASP A 78 2.86 10.12 4.08
C ASP A 78 4.36 10.30 4.30
N SER A 79 4.80 11.55 4.43
CA SER A 79 6.18 11.84 4.82
C SER A 79 6.21 13.00 5.83
N ASP A 80 6.91 12.82 6.94
CA ASP A 80 7.12 13.86 7.96
C ASP A 80 7.77 15.12 7.37
N ARG A 81 8.48 14.96 6.24
CA ARG A 81 9.21 16.03 5.55
C ARG A 81 8.48 16.61 4.34
N ALA A 82 7.59 15.85 3.73
CA ALA A 82 6.87 16.27 2.53
C ALA A 82 5.37 16.49 2.76
N GLY A 83 4.80 15.97 3.85
CA GLY A 83 3.40 16.11 4.22
C GLY A 83 2.56 14.85 4.05
N LEU A 84 1.27 14.98 4.28
CA LEU A 84 0.31 13.91 4.11
C LEU A 84 0.11 13.61 2.63
N ARG A 85 -0.02 12.33 2.30
CA ARG A 85 -0.15 11.83 0.92
C ARG A 85 0.89 12.43 -0.02
N ALA A 86 2.13 12.48 0.48
CA ALA A 86 3.28 12.99 -0.27
C ALA A 86 3.51 12.21 -1.56
N ALA A 87 3.12 10.94 -1.58
CA ALA A 87 3.17 10.09 -2.76
C ALA A 87 1.93 9.18 -2.86
N GLU A 88 1.50 8.96 -4.12
CA GLU A 88 0.52 7.95 -4.53
C GLU A 88 1.20 6.98 -5.47
N VAL A 89 1.02 5.68 -5.24
CA VAL A 89 1.47 4.61 -6.13
C VAL A 89 0.24 3.89 -6.66
N GLU A 90 0.08 3.86 -7.99
CA GLU A 90 -1.08 3.27 -8.67
C GLU A 90 -0.65 2.19 -9.66
N LEU A 91 -1.20 1.00 -9.53
CA LEU A 91 -1.15 -0.06 -10.53
C LEU A 91 -2.40 0.02 -11.42
N SER A 92 -2.20 0.02 -12.74
CA SER A 92 -3.28 0.05 -13.74
C SER A 92 -2.89 -0.73 -15.00
N PRO A 93 -3.83 -1.11 -15.89
CA PRO A 93 -3.51 -1.81 -17.13
C PRO A 93 -2.68 -0.97 -18.12
N SER A 94 -2.74 0.35 -18.02
CA SER A 94 -2.01 1.29 -18.88
C SER A 94 -1.87 2.65 -18.22
N CYS A 95 -0.85 3.42 -18.60
CA CYS A 95 -0.61 4.79 -18.16
C CYS A 95 -0.86 5.80 -19.27
N ASP A 96 -1.27 7.00 -18.88
CA ASP A 96 -1.24 8.18 -19.75
C ASP A 96 0.15 8.80 -19.74
N LEU A 97 0.88 8.61 -20.83
CA LEU A 97 2.26 9.10 -21.01
C LEU A 97 2.33 10.46 -21.71
N GLU A 98 1.19 11.15 -21.92
CA GLU A 98 1.20 12.45 -22.59
C GLU A 98 2.11 13.43 -21.84
N GLY A 99 3.09 13.99 -22.56
CA GLY A 99 4.08 14.92 -22.00
C GLY A 99 5.14 14.29 -21.09
N ALA A 100 5.18 12.96 -20.97
CA ALA A 100 6.25 12.26 -20.25
C ALA A 100 7.46 12.01 -21.16
N THR A 101 8.65 11.97 -20.57
CA THR A 101 9.92 11.72 -21.24
C THR A 101 10.49 10.40 -20.76
N LEU A 102 11.00 9.56 -21.70
CA LEU A 102 11.71 8.34 -21.37
C LEU A 102 13.00 8.66 -20.58
N VAL A 103 13.20 7.97 -19.48
CA VAL A 103 14.40 8.06 -18.63
C VAL A 103 15.01 6.67 -18.44
N ALA A 104 16.17 6.59 -17.76
CA ALA A 104 16.78 5.30 -17.47
C ALA A 104 15.86 4.47 -16.55
N PRO A 105 15.59 3.20 -16.87
CA PRO A 105 14.83 2.31 -16.02
C PRO A 105 15.63 1.96 -14.76
N GLU A 106 14.93 1.73 -13.65
CA GLU A 106 15.52 1.19 -12.42
C GLU A 106 15.23 -0.30 -12.27
N GLU A 107 14.13 -0.78 -12.89
CA GLU A 107 13.70 -2.17 -12.80
C GLU A 107 13.87 -2.89 -14.14
N GLU A 108 14.37 -4.11 -14.08
CA GLU A 108 14.48 -4.97 -15.26
C GLU A 108 13.09 -5.37 -15.79
N GLY A 109 12.89 -5.24 -17.09
CA GLY A 109 11.61 -5.57 -17.74
C GLY A 109 10.58 -4.44 -17.73
N ALA A 110 10.93 -3.23 -17.25
CA ALA A 110 10.10 -2.04 -17.33
C ALA A 110 10.80 -0.93 -18.12
N GLU A 111 10.00 -0.09 -18.79
CA GLU A 111 10.44 1.20 -19.33
C GLU A 111 9.98 2.33 -18.40
N ARG A 112 10.89 3.23 -18.02
CA ARG A 112 10.58 4.34 -17.14
C ARG A 112 10.38 5.64 -17.88
N TYR A 113 9.27 6.31 -17.60
CA TYR A 113 8.95 7.64 -18.09
C TYR A 113 8.78 8.61 -16.91
N GLN A 114 9.07 9.89 -17.13
CA GLN A 114 8.92 10.93 -16.12
C GLN A 114 8.26 12.16 -16.69
N ARG A 115 7.32 12.75 -15.93
CA ARG A 115 6.69 14.04 -16.21
C ARG A 115 6.80 14.94 -14.99
N LEU A 116 7.57 16.03 -15.10
CA LEU A 116 7.74 17.02 -14.05
C LEU A 116 6.81 18.20 -14.31
N SER A 117 5.96 18.51 -13.35
CA SER A 117 5.01 19.62 -13.42
C SER A 117 5.55 20.88 -12.73
N SER A 118 6.35 20.72 -11.68
CA SER A 118 7.00 21.81 -10.93
C SER A 118 8.30 21.34 -10.29
N LEU A 119 9.30 22.21 -10.28
CA LEU A 119 10.60 21.96 -9.62
C LEU A 119 10.77 22.76 -8.32
N SER A 120 10.11 23.93 -8.21
CA SER A 120 10.24 24.83 -7.06
C SER A 120 9.03 25.76 -6.98
N PRO A 121 8.50 26.11 -5.79
CA PRO A 121 8.95 25.70 -4.45
C PRO A 121 8.54 24.29 -4.04
N ARG A 122 7.66 23.64 -4.81
CA ARG A 122 7.22 22.25 -4.64
C ARG A 122 7.74 21.41 -5.79
N PHE A 123 8.24 20.24 -5.48
CA PHE A 123 8.63 19.26 -6.48
C PHE A 123 7.42 18.36 -6.75
N VAL A 124 6.77 18.59 -7.89
CA VAL A 124 5.54 17.91 -8.29
C VAL A 124 5.75 17.20 -9.61
N GLY A 125 5.38 15.94 -9.67
CA GLY A 125 5.51 15.18 -10.91
C GLY A 125 4.90 13.80 -10.82
N ALA A 126 5.13 13.03 -11.88
CA ALA A 126 4.82 11.63 -11.96
C ALA A 126 5.95 10.85 -12.63
N THR A 127 6.20 9.64 -12.15
CA THR A 127 7.04 8.63 -12.78
C THR A 127 6.15 7.46 -13.17
N TYR A 128 6.44 6.84 -14.29
CA TYR A 128 5.68 5.73 -14.83
C TYR A 128 6.62 4.59 -15.15
N ASP A 129 6.38 3.41 -14.59
CA ASP A 129 7.05 2.17 -14.96
C ASP A 129 6.08 1.35 -15.81
N VAL A 130 6.35 1.27 -17.09
CA VAL A 130 5.52 0.57 -18.10
C VAL A 130 6.14 -0.79 -18.38
N PHE A 131 5.34 -1.84 -18.24
CA PHE A 131 5.76 -3.22 -18.45
C PHE A 131 4.65 -4.03 -19.11
N GLU A 132 4.92 -5.27 -19.42
CA GLU A 132 3.94 -6.13 -20.07
C GLU A 132 2.67 -6.28 -19.25
N GLY A 133 1.52 -5.92 -19.83
CA GLY A 133 0.19 -6.06 -19.26
C GLY A 133 -0.16 -5.06 -18.16
N GLY A 134 0.71 -4.09 -17.84
CA GLY A 134 0.43 -3.10 -16.81
C GLY A 134 1.36 -1.90 -16.78
N CYS A 135 1.06 -1.00 -15.86
CA CYS A 135 1.85 0.18 -15.58
C CYS A 135 1.72 0.57 -14.11
N VAL A 136 2.81 0.99 -13.50
CA VAL A 136 2.80 1.63 -12.18
C VAL A 136 3.08 3.13 -12.35
N THR A 137 2.20 3.94 -11.78
CA THR A 137 2.35 5.39 -11.72
C THR A 137 2.68 5.81 -10.30
N TYR A 138 3.78 6.54 -10.13
CA TYR A 138 4.16 7.23 -8.90
C TYR A 138 3.82 8.71 -9.07
N ARG A 139 2.80 9.21 -8.37
CA ARG A 139 2.49 10.66 -8.31
C ARG A 139 3.04 11.21 -7.01
N TYR A 140 3.76 12.32 -7.06
CA TYR A 140 4.38 12.90 -5.88
C TYR A 140 4.23 14.42 -5.85
N GLU A 141 4.01 14.93 -4.62
CA GLU A 141 4.03 16.36 -4.29
C GLU A 141 4.89 16.56 -3.04
N LEU A 142 6.17 16.90 -3.25
CA LEU A 142 7.15 17.07 -2.20
C LEU A 142 7.28 18.56 -1.86
N VAL A 143 6.61 18.97 -0.77
CA VAL A 143 6.44 20.40 -0.44
C VAL A 143 7.64 20.98 0.26
N HIS A 144 8.32 20.19 1.10
CA HIS A 144 9.44 20.62 1.93
C HIS A 144 10.61 19.64 1.84
N GLY A 145 11.80 20.10 2.22
CA GLY A 145 12.98 19.25 2.35
C GLY A 145 13.81 19.11 1.07
N PRO A 146 14.78 18.20 1.08
CA PRO A 146 15.64 17.91 -0.06
C PRO A 146 14.89 17.06 -1.09
N HIS A 147 14.19 17.70 -2.01
CA HIS A 147 13.24 17.07 -2.96
C HIS A 147 13.83 15.87 -3.69
N ILE A 148 15.09 15.95 -4.15
CA ILE A 148 15.77 14.84 -4.84
C ILE A 148 15.95 13.64 -3.92
N GLY A 149 16.36 13.87 -2.66
CA GLY A 149 16.50 12.80 -1.68
C GLY A 149 15.16 12.13 -1.34
N LEU A 150 14.10 12.92 -1.16
CA LEU A 150 12.74 12.38 -0.93
C LEU A 150 12.20 11.61 -2.13
N TYR A 151 12.50 12.06 -3.34
CA TYR A 151 12.16 11.35 -4.56
C TYR A 151 12.88 9.98 -4.64
N GLN A 152 14.17 9.95 -4.34
CA GLN A 152 14.95 8.70 -4.30
C GLN A 152 14.43 7.76 -3.23
N GLU A 153 14.21 8.25 -2.00
CA GLU A 153 13.62 7.46 -0.91
C GLU A 153 12.26 6.83 -1.30
N LEU A 154 11.40 7.56 -2.02
CA LEU A 154 10.14 7.02 -2.52
C LEU A 154 10.36 5.85 -3.48
N HIS A 155 11.29 5.99 -4.43
CA HIS A 155 11.57 4.93 -5.40
C HIS A 155 12.29 3.74 -4.76
N ASP A 156 13.20 3.98 -3.80
CA ASP A 156 13.86 2.92 -3.03
C ASP A 156 12.86 2.15 -2.12
N ALA A 157 11.78 2.82 -1.69
CA ALA A 157 10.76 2.19 -0.84
C ALA A 157 9.85 1.21 -1.58
N VAL A 158 9.65 1.41 -2.89
CA VAL A 158 8.68 0.66 -3.67
C VAL A 158 9.39 -0.16 -4.74
N ALA A 159 9.31 -1.49 -4.63
CA ALA A 159 9.79 -2.42 -5.64
C ALA A 159 8.64 -2.96 -6.50
N LEU A 160 8.99 -3.48 -7.67
CA LEU A 160 8.07 -4.22 -8.55
C LEU A 160 8.28 -5.72 -8.38
N PHE A 161 7.30 -6.41 -7.81
CA PHE A 161 7.36 -7.85 -7.55
C PHE A 161 6.81 -8.64 -8.76
N PRO A 162 7.54 -9.65 -9.27
CA PRO A 162 7.06 -10.47 -10.39
C PRO A 162 5.79 -11.24 -10.00
N ARG A 163 4.70 -11.07 -10.78
CA ARG A 163 3.43 -11.77 -10.57
C ARG A 163 3.59 -13.28 -10.56
N GLN A 164 4.44 -13.82 -11.46
CA GLN A 164 4.68 -15.26 -11.53
C GLN A 164 5.27 -15.80 -10.22
N ALA A 165 6.24 -15.10 -9.62
CA ALA A 165 6.82 -15.50 -8.35
C ALA A 165 5.76 -15.49 -7.23
N LEU A 166 4.90 -14.45 -7.21
CA LEU A 166 3.78 -14.39 -6.26
C LEU A 166 2.82 -15.57 -6.43
N ALA A 167 2.50 -15.96 -7.66
CA ALA A 167 1.62 -17.10 -7.93
C ALA A 167 2.23 -18.43 -7.46
N GLU A 168 3.53 -18.61 -7.65
CA GLU A 168 4.27 -19.79 -7.18
C GLU A 168 4.28 -19.87 -5.65
N ASP A 169 4.52 -18.75 -4.96
CA ASP A 169 4.53 -18.68 -3.50
C ASP A 169 3.13 -18.96 -2.92
N VAL A 170 2.08 -18.37 -3.46
CA VAL A 170 0.68 -18.62 -3.03
C VAL A 170 0.31 -20.10 -3.21
N ARG A 171 0.73 -20.73 -4.31
CA ARG A 171 0.49 -22.14 -4.56
C ARG A 171 1.23 -23.02 -3.56
N ASN A 172 2.49 -22.70 -3.27
CA ASN A 172 3.33 -23.48 -2.37
C ASN A 172 2.90 -23.37 -0.90
N ASP A 173 2.52 -22.16 -0.46
CA ASP A 173 2.22 -21.88 0.94
C ASP A 173 0.76 -22.17 1.31
N LEU A 174 -0.18 -21.93 0.39
CA LEU A 174 -1.61 -22.02 0.66
C LEU A 174 -2.30 -23.14 -0.12
N GLY A 175 -1.64 -23.76 -1.09
CA GLY A 175 -2.23 -24.76 -1.96
C GLY A 175 -3.37 -24.20 -2.86
N LEU A 176 -3.36 -22.87 -3.08
CA LEU A 176 -4.35 -22.17 -3.89
C LEU A 176 -3.73 -21.79 -5.24
N ASP A 177 -4.50 -22.02 -6.32
CA ASP A 177 -4.12 -21.46 -7.60
C ASP A 177 -4.45 -19.97 -7.63
N PHE A 178 -3.42 -19.17 -7.92
CA PHE A 178 -3.58 -17.75 -8.19
C PHE A 178 -4.10 -17.63 -9.63
N ASP A 179 -5.23 -16.98 -9.79
CA ASP A 179 -5.84 -16.80 -11.12
C ASP A 179 -4.88 -15.96 -12.00
N PRO A 180 -4.37 -16.53 -13.12
CA PRO A 180 -3.36 -15.89 -13.95
C PRO A 180 -3.87 -14.65 -14.67
#